data_42b618e0003ddd7911dacc658e976645
#
_entry.id   42b618e0003ddd7911dacc658e976645
#
_cell.length_a   1.000
_cell.length_b   1.000
_cell.length_c   1.000
_cell.angle_alpha   90.00
_cell.angle_beta   90.00
_cell.angle_gamma   90.00
#
_symmetry.space_group_name_H-M   'P 1'
#
loop_
_entity.id
_entity.type
_entity.pdbx_description
1 polymer ?
#
loop_
_entity_poly.entity_id
_entity_poly.type
_entity_poly.pdbx_seq_one_letter_code
_entity_poly.pdbx_strand_id
1 'polypeptide(L)'
;MTTLIKNIGLYRNGKVTENQNISLDGKYIKDFPENPKDEDYAEVIDGKGMLAMPGLVNTHTHVAMTLFRSYADDMELMDWLQNKIWPAEDHLDDDIVYWGSMLAFAEMIRGGTTAFCDMYMFMDSCAKAADKAGIRGNLARGLAGISPNAQSGLQENIELFEKWEGAGDGRFHVMLGPHAPYTCPPDYIRQVRDEAMKRGIPIHIHLSETKGEVENCLKEYGKTPIALMNDLGLFELPTLAAHCVHVTDEDIAIMQEKHVRVAHNPGSNLKLASGIAPVVKMRKAGITVGLGTDGASSNNKLDMFAEMRLASLIHKANTYDPFAITATEAMEMATVDGAKCLGYDDLGKLEKGALADIILVDRSGFHWHPRFDSVSLAVYAGNSMDVDTVIINGKTVMRHKEMTTIDTEKLYAEVDRVTEKLYAFSKK
;
A
#
# COMPACT_ATOMS: atom_id res chain seq x y z
N MET A 1 18.57 19.09 -5.66
CA MET A 1 19.76 18.69 -4.88
C MET A 1 20.32 17.44 -5.52
N THR A 2 21.63 17.35 -5.71
CA THR A 2 22.28 16.19 -6.33
C THR A 2 22.79 15.26 -5.23
N THR A 3 22.40 13.98 -5.27
CA THR A 3 22.82 12.96 -4.30
C THR A 3 23.53 11.83 -5.03
N LEU A 4 24.64 11.35 -4.48
CA LEU A 4 25.35 10.16 -4.93
C LEU A 4 25.20 9.05 -3.89
N ILE A 5 24.73 7.88 -4.31
CA ILE A 5 24.81 6.64 -3.54
C ILE A 5 25.90 5.80 -4.21
N LYS A 6 26.97 5.46 -3.47
CA LYS A 6 28.13 4.78 -4.05
C LYS A 6 28.43 3.42 -3.40
N ASN A 7 29.17 2.56 -4.12
CA ASN A 7 29.65 1.25 -3.63
C ASN A 7 28.53 0.29 -3.24
N ILE A 8 27.36 0.36 -3.89
CA ILE A 8 26.17 -0.38 -3.48
C ILE A 8 25.90 -1.61 -4.34
N GLY A 9 25.31 -2.67 -3.77
CA GLY A 9 24.61 -3.68 -4.55
C GLY A 9 23.34 -3.06 -5.14
N LEU A 10 23.12 -3.18 -6.44
CA LEU A 10 22.00 -2.58 -7.16
C LEU A 10 21.04 -3.64 -7.67
N TYR A 11 19.80 -3.65 -7.18
CA TYR A 11 18.73 -4.45 -7.74
C TYR A 11 18.13 -3.80 -8.99
N ARG A 12 18.13 -4.54 -10.11
CA ARG A 12 17.47 -4.16 -11.37
C ARG A 12 16.97 -5.39 -12.11
N ASN A 13 15.72 -5.37 -12.55
CA ASN A 13 15.14 -6.39 -13.41
C ASN A 13 15.40 -7.83 -12.92
N GLY A 14 15.10 -8.10 -11.64
CA GLY A 14 15.26 -9.43 -11.03
C GLY A 14 16.72 -9.86 -10.74
N LYS A 15 17.70 -8.95 -10.86
CA LYS A 15 19.12 -9.25 -10.63
C LYS A 15 19.77 -8.20 -9.73
N VAL A 16 20.82 -8.62 -9.04
CA VAL A 16 21.69 -7.72 -8.25
C VAL A 16 23.07 -7.64 -8.89
N THR A 17 23.55 -6.42 -9.12
CA THR A 17 24.92 -6.12 -9.55
C THR A 17 25.64 -5.39 -8.43
N GLU A 18 26.79 -5.90 -8.01
CA GLU A 18 27.58 -5.32 -6.92
C GLU A 18 28.42 -4.12 -7.37
N ASN A 19 28.83 -3.29 -6.39
CA ASN A 19 29.71 -2.13 -6.58
C ASN A 19 29.21 -1.13 -7.63
N GLN A 20 27.94 -0.82 -7.58
CA GLN A 20 27.32 0.18 -8.46
C GLN A 20 27.21 1.53 -7.75
N ASN A 21 26.94 2.58 -8.55
CA ASN A 21 26.66 3.92 -8.05
C ASN A 21 25.34 4.40 -8.65
N ILE A 22 24.60 5.21 -7.90
CA ILE A 22 23.34 5.82 -8.31
C ILE A 22 23.47 7.33 -8.10
N SER A 23 23.23 8.13 -9.12
CA SER A 23 23.16 9.59 -8.99
C SER A 23 21.71 10.06 -9.08
N LEU A 24 21.33 10.96 -8.18
CA LEU A 24 20.01 11.58 -8.15
C LEU A 24 20.12 13.06 -8.51
N ASP A 25 19.11 13.59 -9.20
CA ASP A 25 18.92 15.00 -9.43
C ASP A 25 17.48 15.41 -9.09
N GLY A 26 17.32 16.13 -7.99
CA GLY A 26 16.00 16.38 -7.43
C GLY A 26 15.28 15.06 -7.12
N LYS A 27 14.08 14.89 -7.65
CA LYS A 27 13.22 13.72 -7.40
C LYS A 27 13.43 12.55 -8.37
N TYR A 28 14.42 12.62 -9.24
CA TYR A 28 14.65 11.61 -10.28
C TYR A 28 16.01 10.93 -10.16
N ILE A 29 16.06 9.65 -10.55
CA ILE A 29 17.31 8.93 -10.80
C ILE A 29 17.93 9.50 -12.08
N LYS A 30 19.09 10.14 -11.95
CA LYS A 30 19.78 10.79 -13.07
C LYS A 30 20.56 9.82 -13.92
N ASP A 31 21.41 9.01 -13.27
CA ASP A 31 22.34 8.12 -13.97
C ASP A 31 22.97 7.09 -13.01
N PHE A 32 23.77 6.19 -13.57
CA PHE A 32 24.56 5.16 -12.84
C PHE A 32 26.05 5.32 -13.19
N PRO A 33 26.74 6.34 -12.64
CA PRO A 33 28.10 6.69 -13.03
C PRO A 33 29.10 5.63 -12.57
N GLU A 34 30.05 5.27 -13.46
CA GLU A 34 31.11 4.29 -13.13
C GLU A 34 32.16 4.86 -12.17
N ASN A 35 32.60 6.11 -12.39
CA ASN A 35 33.67 6.77 -11.65
C ASN A 35 33.23 8.18 -11.20
N PRO A 36 32.24 8.29 -10.30
CA PRO A 36 31.80 9.60 -9.82
C PRO A 36 32.85 10.25 -8.91
N LYS A 37 32.90 11.59 -8.93
CA LYS A 37 33.70 12.35 -7.97
C LYS A 37 32.77 12.89 -6.89
N ASP A 38 33.10 12.66 -5.64
CA ASP A 38 32.26 13.07 -4.50
C ASP A 38 31.98 14.57 -4.49
N GLU A 39 32.95 15.40 -4.95
CA GLU A 39 32.85 16.85 -5.03
C GLU A 39 31.78 17.40 -6.00
N ASP A 40 31.30 16.54 -6.94
CA ASP A 40 30.25 16.91 -7.89
C ASP A 40 28.83 16.81 -7.29
N TYR A 41 28.70 16.33 -6.06
CA TYR A 41 27.42 16.08 -5.42
C TYR A 41 27.26 16.83 -4.10
N ALA A 42 26.04 17.30 -3.84
CA ALA A 42 25.72 17.99 -2.58
C ALA A 42 25.63 17.03 -1.39
N GLU A 43 25.28 15.76 -1.64
CA GLU A 43 25.21 14.70 -0.64
C GLU A 43 25.84 13.42 -1.22
N VAL A 44 26.61 12.72 -0.38
CA VAL A 44 27.20 11.41 -0.73
C VAL A 44 26.83 10.40 0.37
N ILE A 45 26.27 9.26 -0.07
CA ILE A 45 25.91 8.12 0.77
C ILE A 45 26.79 6.93 0.37
N ASP A 46 27.61 6.42 1.29
CA ASP A 46 28.38 5.20 1.03
C ASP A 46 27.53 3.98 1.39
N GLY A 47 27.09 3.27 0.36
CA GLY A 47 26.25 2.07 0.44
C GLY A 47 27.03 0.77 0.55
N LYS A 48 28.30 0.79 0.91
CA LYS A 48 29.15 -0.40 1.00
C LYS A 48 28.52 -1.49 1.87
N GLY A 49 28.32 -2.66 1.29
CA GLY A 49 27.71 -3.81 1.97
C GLY A 49 26.18 -3.81 1.96
N MET A 50 25.53 -2.73 1.53
CA MET A 50 24.08 -2.60 1.41
C MET A 50 23.57 -3.00 0.02
N LEU A 51 22.26 -3.14 -0.09
CA LEU A 51 21.51 -3.37 -1.32
C LEU A 51 20.54 -2.21 -1.55
N ALA A 52 20.69 -1.51 -2.68
CA ALA A 52 19.68 -0.57 -3.16
C ALA A 52 18.56 -1.33 -3.87
N MET A 53 17.34 -1.10 -3.43
CA MET A 53 16.12 -1.60 -4.03
C MET A 53 15.16 -0.42 -4.27
N PRO A 54 14.20 -0.56 -5.22
CA PRO A 54 13.08 0.37 -5.26
C PRO A 54 12.37 0.41 -3.91
N GLY A 55 11.86 1.56 -3.53
CA GLY A 55 10.97 1.67 -2.38
C GLY A 55 9.77 0.75 -2.53
N LEU A 56 9.33 0.14 -1.43
CA LEU A 56 8.20 -0.77 -1.41
C LEU A 56 6.88 0.02 -1.52
N VAL A 57 5.92 -0.54 -2.24
CA VAL A 57 4.62 0.07 -2.51
C VAL A 57 3.53 -0.76 -1.84
N ASN A 58 2.85 -0.18 -0.86
CA ASN A 58 1.71 -0.76 -0.17
C ASN A 58 0.42 -0.35 -0.87
N THR A 59 -0.18 -1.25 -1.65
CA THR A 59 -1.29 -0.92 -2.56
C THR A 59 -2.65 -0.82 -1.88
N HIS A 60 -2.76 -1.20 -0.61
CA HIS A 60 -3.99 -1.07 0.17
C HIS A 60 -3.71 -1.09 1.67
N THR A 61 -4.25 -0.09 2.36
CA THR A 61 -4.18 0.00 3.82
C THR A 61 -5.28 0.89 4.37
N HIS A 62 -5.38 0.91 5.72
CA HIS A 62 -6.16 1.83 6.54
C HIS A 62 -5.23 2.40 7.60
N VAL A 63 -4.46 3.44 7.22
CA VAL A 63 -3.28 3.86 8.00
C VAL A 63 -3.59 4.26 9.44
N ALA A 64 -4.68 4.98 9.68
CA ALA A 64 -5.04 5.42 11.04
C ALA A 64 -5.48 4.26 11.95
N MET A 65 -5.81 3.08 11.38
CA MET A 65 -6.14 1.87 12.16
C MET A 65 -4.95 1.27 12.92
N THR A 66 -3.76 1.88 12.87
CA THR A 66 -2.68 1.57 13.82
C THR A 66 -3.12 1.71 15.27
N LEU A 67 -4.07 2.63 15.55
CA LEU A 67 -4.65 2.81 16.89
C LEU A 67 -5.60 1.69 17.30
N PHE A 68 -6.03 0.83 16.38
CA PHE A 68 -6.86 -0.36 16.64
C PHE A 68 -6.04 -1.67 16.62
N ARG A 69 -4.73 -1.60 16.51
CA ARG A 69 -3.84 -2.75 16.56
C ARG A 69 -4.06 -3.54 17.86
N SER A 70 -4.31 -4.84 17.76
CA SER A 70 -4.63 -5.73 18.87
C SER A 70 -5.88 -5.35 19.72
N TYR A 71 -6.72 -4.45 19.24
CA TYR A 71 -7.96 -4.08 19.92
C TYR A 71 -9.01 -5.20 19.85
N ALA A 72 -9.09 -5.91 18.73
CA ALA A 72 -10.04 -6.98 18.51
C ALA A 72 -9.44 -8.00 17.53
N ASP A 73 -8.80 -9.03 18.04
CA ASP A 73 -8.25 -10.15 17.28
C ASP A 73 -9.16 -11.38 17.36
N ASP A 74 -8.94 -12.35 16.44
CA ASP A 74 -9.60 -13.68 16.41
C ASP A 74 -11.13 -13.62 16.29
N MET A 75 -11.64 -12.76 15.37
CA MET A 75 -13.07 -12.58 15.11
C MET A 75 -13.38 -12.73 13.62
N GLU A 76 -14.61 -13.12 13.27
CA GLU A 76 -15.11 -13.06 11.89
C GLU A 76 -15.28 -11.60 11.43
N LEU A 77 -15.05 -11.33 10.12
CA LEU A 77 -15.03 -9.97 9.58
C LEU A 77 -16.25 -9.12 9.95
N MET A 78 -17.48 -9.64 9.73
CA MET A 78 -18.68 -8.86 9.98
C MET A 78 -18.95 -8.62 11.48
N ASP A 79 -18.63 -9.61 12.32
CA ASP A 79 -18.72 -9.48 13.78
C ASP A 79 -17.66 -8.48 14.30
N TRP A 80 -16.45 -8.56 13.77
CA TRP A 80 -15.36 -7.64 14.06
C TRP A 80 -15.72 -6.20 13.68
N LEU A 81 -16.24 -5.96 12.45
CA LEU A 81 -16.66 -4.65 11.99
C LEU A 81 -17.79 -4.07 12.85
N GLN A 82 -18.90 -4.81 12.99
CA GLN A 82 -20.13 -4.30 13.60
C GLN A 82 -20.02 -4.11 15.11
N ASN A 83 -19.33 -5.01 15.81
CA ASN A 83 -19.31 -5.04 17.28
C ASN A 83 -18.05 -4.41 17.90
N LYS A 84 -17.00 -4.14 17.09
CA LYS A 84 -15.74 -3.60 17.59
C LYS A 84 -15.28 -2.35 16.83
N ILE A 85 -15.10 -2.46 15.52
CA ILE A 85 -14.44 -1.41 14.76
C ILE A 85 -15.36 -0.20 14.55
N TRP A 86 -16.53 -0.36 13.93
CA TRP A 86 -17.42 0.75 13.68
C TRP A 86 -17.82 1.52 14.96
N PRO A 87 -18.15 0.86 16.09
CA PRO A 87 -18.40 1.59 17.33
C PRO A 87 -17.20 2.38 17.85
N ALA A 88 -15.97 1.90 17.62
CA ALA A 88 -14.78 2.65 18.00
C ALA A 88 -14.45 3.77 17.00
N GLU A 89 -14.72 3.58 15.72
CA GLU A 89 -14.57 4.58 14.66
C GLU A 89 -15.51 5.78 14.82
N ASP A 90 -16.67 5.61 15.47
CA ASP A 90 -17.58 6.73 15.81
C ASP A 90 -16.94 7.77 16.73
N HIS A 91 -15.80 7.46 17.35
CA HIS A 91 -15.04 8.35 18.23
C HIS A 91 -13.81 8.97 17.57
N LEU A 92 -13.60 8.73 16.28
CA LEU A 92 -12.50 9.34 15.52
C LEU A 92 -12.74 10.83 15.28
N ASP A 93 -11.64 11.56 15.23
CA ASP A 93 -11.59 12.96 14.79
C ASP A 93 -10.27 13.24 14.05
N ASP A 94 -10.10 14.46 13.56
CA ASP A 94 -8.92 14.91 12.80
C ASP A 94 -7.60 14.68 13.53
N ASP A 95 -7.57 14.92 14.85
CA ASP A 95 -6.38 14.80 15.69
C ASP A 95 -5.99 13.33 15.89
N ILE A 96 -6.97 12.47 16.15
CA ILE A 96 -6.78 11.02 16.30
C ILE A 96 -6.29 10.42 15.00
N VAL A 97 -6.91 10.75 13.87
CA VAL A 97 -6.52 10.23 12.55
C VAL A 97 -5.14 10.75 12.14
N TYR A 98 -4.80 12.01 12.42
CA TYR A 98 -3.46 12.55 12.15
C TYR A 98 -2.36 11.74 12.84
N TRP A 99 -2.49 11.49 14.15
CA TRP A 99 -1.45 10.80 14.91
C TRP A 99 -1.42 9.28 14.67
N GLY A 100 -2.59 8.67 14.44
CA GLY A 100 -2.68 7.27 13.99
C GLY A 100 -2.00 7.07 12.63
N SER A 101 -2.23 7.99 11.69
CA SER A 101 -1.56 7.99 10.39
C SER A 101 -0.06 8.22 10.51
N MET A 102 0.37 9.15 11.39
CA MET A 102 1.78 9.42 11.64
C MET A 102 2.52 8.19 12.18
N LEU A 103 1.87 7.42 13.07
CA LEU A 103 2.40 6.14 13.57
C LEU A 103 2.56 5.13 12.44
N ALA A 104 1.56 5.01 11.57
CA ALA A 104 1.62 4.14 10.39
C ALA A 104 2.78 4.52 9.46
N PHE A 105 2.94 5.82 9.17
CA PHE A 105 4.01 6.27 8.28
C PHE A 105 5.40 6.06 8.88
N ALA A 106 5.56 6.22 10.19
CA ALA A 106 6.79 5.87 10.86
C ALA A 106 7.13 4.37 10.71
N GLU A 107 6.14 3.48 10.92
CA GLU A 107 6.31 2.03 10.74
C GLU A 107 6.60 1.67 9.28
N MET A 108 5.83 2.22 8.33
CA MET A 108 6.02 1.99 6.89
C MET A 108 7.39 2.44 6.40
N ILE A 109 7.80 3.67 6.71
CA ILE A 109 9.12 4.20 6.34
C ILE A 109 10.21 3.34 6.98
N ARG A 110 10.07 3.00 8.26
CA ARG A 110 11.02 2.13 8.96
C ARG A 110 11.17 0.76 8.29
N GLY A 111 10.09 0.26 7.69
CA GLY A 111 10.03 -0.99 6.92
C GLY A 111 10.35 -0.85 5.44
N GLY A 112 10.69 0.35 4.95
CA GLY A 112 11.06 0.56 3.54
C GLY A 112 9.89 0.80 2.59
N THR A 113 8.68 0.98 3.09
CA THR A 113 7.54 1.42 2.30
C THR A 113 7.68 2.90 1.97
N THR A 114 7.66 3.26 0.70
CA THR A 114 7.81 4.63 0.21
C THR A 114 6.53 5.22 -0.37
N ALA A 115 5.61 4.35 -0.79
CA ALA A 115 4.31 4.71 -1.34
C ALA A 115 3.20 3.83 -0.75
N PHE A 116 2.03 4.42 -0.53
CA PHE A 116 0.85 3.71 0.00
C PHE A 116 -0.43 4.11 -0.74
N CYS A 117 -1.46 3.27 -0.63
CA CYS A 117 -2.83 3.62 -0.98
C CYS A 117 -3.72 3.42 0.23
N ASP A 118 -4.40 4.46 0.65
CA ASP A 118 -5.24 4.47 1.84
C ASP A 118 -6.71 4.73 1.51
N MET A 119 -7.60 4.05 2.22
CA MET A 119 -9.04 4.31 2.20
C MET A 119 -9.54 4.45 3.64
N TYR A 120 -9.83 5.68 4.08
CA TYR A 120 -10.31 5.87 5.44
C TYR A 120 -11.17 7.12 5.60
N MET A 121 -11.38 7.57 6.85
CA MET A 121 -12.07 8.80 7.21
C MET A 121 -11.05 9.91 7.55
N PHE A 122 -11.50 11.17 7.58
CA PHE A 122 -10.65 12.33 7.90
C PHE A 122 -9.37 12.41 7.05
N MET A 123 -9.50 12.12 5.75
CA MET A 123 -8.36 11.97 4.84
C MET A 123 -7.53 13.22 4.64
N ASP A 124 -8.06 14.42 4.91
CA ASP A 124 -7.26 15.64 4.93
C ASP A 124 -6.19 15.62 6.05
N SER A 125 -6.53 15.06 7.21
CA SER A 125 -5.59 14.87 8.32
C SER A 125 -4.56 13.78 8.03
N CYS A 126 -4.97 12.69 7.39
CA CYS A 126 -4.06 11.67 6.88
C CYS A 126 -3.07 12.27 5.85
N ALA A 127 -3.56 13.06 4.89
CA ALA A 127 -2.74 13.71 3.88
C ALA A 127 -1.70 14.68 4.50
N LYS A 128 -2.11 15.48 5.49
CA LYS A 128 -1.19 16.37 6.24
C LYS A 128 -0.11 15.57 6.97
N ALA A 129 -0.46 14.45 7.58
CA ALA A 129 0.50 13.56 8.24
C ALA A 129 1.48 12.95 7.22
N ALA A 130 0.97 12.49 6.06
CA ALA A 130 1.80 11.96 4.98
C ALA A 130 2.75 13.00 4.39
N ASP A 131 2.28 14.23 4.19
CA ASP A 131 3.12 15.34 3.71
C ASP A 131 4.24 15.66 4.70
N LYS A 132 3.91 15.71 6.01
CA LYS A 132 4.90 15.91 7.08
C LYS A 132 5.91 14.78 7.17
N ALA A 133 5.48 13.52 7.05
CA ALA A 133 6.35 12.35 7.05
C ALA A 133 7.23 12.27 5.80
N GLY A 134 6.80 12.87 4.69
CA GLY A 134 7.49 12.86 3.41
C GLY A 134 7.20 11.61 2.56
N ILE A 135 6.22 10.79 2.94
CA ILE A 135 5.82 9.58 2.20
C ILE A 135 4.92 9.92 0.99
N ARG A 136 4.91 9.07 -0.03
CA ARG A 136 4.04 9.17 -1.21
C ARG A 136 2.72 8.44 -0.96
N GLY A 137 1.58 9.00 -1.42
CA GLY A 137 0.29 8.38 -1.14
C GLY A 137 -0.79 8.59 -2.20
N ASN A 138 -1.59 7.55 -2.40
CA ASN A 138 -2.89 7.63 -3.03
C ASN A 138 -3.94 7.63 -1.92
N LEU A 139 -4.81 8.64 -1.91
CA LEU A 139 -5.72 8.95 -0.83
C LEU A 139 -7.17 8.73 -1.29
N ALA A 140 -7.96 7.97 -0.55
CA ALA A 140 -9.38 7.80 -0.82
C ALA A 140 -10.20 7.99 0.47
N ARG A 141 -11.23 8.83 0.43
CA ARG A 141 -12.23 8.87 1.50
C ARG A 141 -13.12 7.62 1.36
N GLY A 142 -13.18 6.77 2.38
CA GLY A 142 -14.06 5.60 2.41
C GLY A 142 -15.54 6.01 2.39
N LEU A 143 -16.26 5.62 1.34
CA LEU A 143 -17.64 6.01 1.08
C LEU A 143 -18.59 4.87 1.41
N ALA A 144 -19.59 5.10 2.24
CA ALA A 144 -20.64 4.14 2.54
C ALA A 144 -22.01 4.73 2.17
N GLY A 145 -22.62 4.22 1.10
CA GLY A 145 -23.91 4.71 0.58
C GLY A 145 -25.09 4.47 1.52
N ILE A 146 -24.96 3.49 2.44
CA ILE A 146 -25.96 3.23 3.49
C ILE A 146 -25.82 4.18 4.70
N SER A 147 -24.74 4.95 4.78
CA SER A 147 -24.51 5.90 5.87
C SER A 147 -25.42 7.13 5.73
N PRO A 148 -25.90 7.72 6.85
CA PRO A 148 -26.56 9.03 6.82
C PRO A 148 -25.69 10.13 6.19
N ASN A 149 -24.38 9.98 6.24
CA ASN A 149 -23.37 10.92 5.73
C ASN A 149 -22.90 10.60 4.29
N ALA A 150 -23.61 9.73 3.54
CA ALA A 150 -23.18 9.29 2.22
C ALA A 150 -22.88 10.46 1.25
N GLN A 151 -23.72 11.47 1.19
CA GLN A 151 -23.56 12.61 0.29
C GLN A 151 -22.42 13.55 0.74
N SER A 152 -22.31 13.84 2.04
CA SER A 152 -21.20 14.66 2.55
C SER A 152 -19.86 13.93 2.38
N GLY A 153 -19.81 12.59 2.58
CA GLY A 153 -18.61 11.80 2.35
C GLY A 153 -18.14 11.84 0.89
N LEU A 154 -19.05 11.76 -0.09
CA LEU A 154 -18.70 11.93 -1.49
C LEU A 154 -18.17 13.34 -1.77
N GLN A 155 -18.79 14.37 -1.22
CA GLN A 155 -18.34 15.74 -1.34
C GLN A 155 -16.94 15.93 -0.69
N GLU A 156 -16.70 15.38 0.49
CA GLU A 156 -15.39 15.37 1.16
C GLU A 156 -14.30 14.72 0.27
N ASN A 157 -14.62 13.62 -0.43
CA ASN A 157 -13.66 12.98 -1.33
C ASN A 157 -13.37 13.85 -2.57
N ILE A 158 -14.37 14.57 -3.09
CA ILE A 158 -14.17 15.52 -4.19
C ILE A 158 -13.28 16.69 -3.72
N GLU A 159 -13.53 17.26 -2.56
CA GLU A 159 -12.71 18.32 -1.97
C GLU A 159 -11.28 17.85 -1.68
N LEU A 160 -11.11 16.58 -1.25
CA LEU A 160 -9.81 15.95 -1.10
C LEU A 160 -9.05 15.94 -2.43
N PHE A 161 -9.72 15.55 -3.52
CA PHE A 161 -9.13 15.58 -4.86
C PHE A 161 -8.74 16.99 -5.28
N GLU A 162 -9.62 17.97 -5.13
CA GLU A 162 -9.35 19.36 -5.50
C GLU A 162 -8.16 19.95 -4.74
N LYS A 163 -7.92 19.48 -3.51
CA LYS A 163 -6.85 19.97 -2.65
C LYS A 163 -5.53 19.24 -2.80
N TRP A 164 -5.57 17.91 -2.93
CA TRP A 164 -4.39 17.07 -2.79
C TRP A 164 -3.91 16.40 -4.08
N GLU A 165 -4.68 16.38 -5.16
CA GLU A 165 -4.22 15.83 -6.42
C GLU A 165 -2.99 16.60 -6.93
N GLY A 166 -1.88 15.87 -7.15
CA GLY A 166 -0.59 16.45 -7.57
C GLY A 166 0.14 17.24 -6.49
N ALA A 167 -0.39 17.37 -5.29
CA ALA A 167 0.27 18.08 -4.18
C ALA A 167 1.52 17.35 -3.67
N GLY A 168 2.23 17.96 -2.71
CA GLY A 168 3.44 17.37 -2.12
C GLY A 168 4.59 17.17 -3.12
N ASP A 169 4.76 18.06 -4.11
CA ASP A 169 5.71 17.92 -5.20
C ASP A 169 5.45 16.68 -6.09
N GLY A 170 4.17 16.38 -6.33
CA GLY A 170 3.70 15.22 -7.11
C GLY A 170 3.70 13.90 -6.34
N ARG A 171 3.73 13.93 -5.00
CA ARG A 171 3.67 12.71 -4.18
C ARG A 171 2.25 12.20 -3.96
N PHE A 172 1.23 13.05 -4.10
CA PHE A 172 -0.14 12.67 -3.80
C PHE A 172 -1.01 12.53 -5.05
N HIS A 173 -1.78 11.47 -5.07
CA HIS A 173 -2.93 11.26 -5.95
C HIS A 173 -4.16 10.95 -5.12
N VAL A 174 -5.34 11.19 -5.70
CA VAL A 174 -6.61 10.94 -5.02
C VAL A 174 -7.49 10.01 -5.85
N MET A 175 -8.15 9.07 -5.17
CA MET A 175 -9.11 8.14 -5.73
C MET A 175 -10.47 8.33 -5.07
N LEU A 176 -11.58 8.01 -5.73
CA LEU A 176 -12.85 7.84 -5.02
C LEU A 176 -12.90 6.44 -4.40
N GLY A 177 -13.29 6.40 -3.12
CA GLY A 177 -13.24 5.19 -2.30
C GLY A 177 -14.60 4.59 -1.94
N PRO A 178 -15.46 4.12 -2.89
CA PRO A 178 -16.64 3.35 -2.52
C PRO A 178 -16.18 2.11 -1.75
N HIS A 179 -16.62 1.96 -0.49
CA HIS A 179 -16.07 0.97 0.43
C HIS A 179 -16.20 -0.45 -0.12
N ALA A 180 -17.43 -0.92 -0.31
CA ALA A 180 -17.71 -2.27 -0.80
C ALA A 180 -19.15 -2.36 -1.34
N PRO A 181 -19.52 -3.40 -2.15
CA PRO A 181 -20.87 -3.55 -2.66
C PRO A 181 -21.96 -3.63 -1.56
N TYR A 182 -21.65 -4.23 -0.41
CA TYR A 182 -22.59 -4.39 0.70
C TYR A 182 -22.80 -3.09 1.52
N THR A 183 -21.96 -2.08 1.36
CA THR A 183 -22.13 -0.75 1.97
C THR A 183 -22.48 0.33 0.96
N CYS A 184 -22.36 0.04 -0.33
CA CYS A 184 -22.62 0.97 -1.42
C CYS A 184 -23.67 0.40 -2.39
N PRO A 185 -24.97 0.66 -2.18
CA PRO A 185 -26.02 0.21 -3.08
C PRO A 185 -25.81 0.68 -4.53
N PRO A 186 -26.39 0.00 -5.54
CA PRO A 186 -26.19 0.29 -6.97
C PRO A 186 -26.38 1.77 -7.35
N ASP A 187 -27.37 2.45 -6.79
CA ASP A 187 -27.63 3.86 -7.12
C ASP A 187 -26.53 4.78 -6.58
N TYR A 188 -25.97 4.47 -5.42
CA TYR A 188 -24.82 5.21 -4.88
C TYR A 188 -23.56 4.94 -5.68
N ILE A 189 -23.30 3.70 -6.10
CA ILE A 189 -22.19 3.36 -7.00
C ILE A 189 -22.29 4.15 -8.30
N ARG A 190 -23.49 4.29 -8.89
CA ARG A 190 -23.69 5.12 -10.10
C ARG A 190 -23.35 6.58 -9.85
N GLN A 191 -23.73 7.15 -8.70
CA GLN A 191 -23.38 8.52 -8.35
C GLN A 191 -21.85 8.69 -8.23
N VAL A 192 -21.16 7.77 -7.52
CA VAL A 192 -19.69 7.78 -7.39
C VAL A 192 -19.03 7.67 -8.76
N ARG A 193 -19.49 6.73 -9.61
CA ARG A 193 -18.99 6.58 -10.98
C ARG A 193 -19.15 7.87 -11.79
N ASP A 194 -20.33 8.49 -11.75
CA ASP A 194 -20.62 9.68 -12.56
C ASP A 194 -19.76 10.86 -12.14
N GLU A 195 -19.52 11.06 -10.82
CA GLU A 195 -18.60 12.08 -10.32
C GLU A 195 -17.14 11.76 -10.65
N ALA A 196 -16.75 10.48 -10.61
CA ALA A 196 -15.42 10.03 -11.01
C ALA A 196 -15.17 10.26 -12.52
N MET A 197 -16.14 9.88 -13.38
CA MET A 197 -16.06 10.11 -14.83
C MET A 197 -15.93 11.59 -15.19
N LYS A 198 -16.73 12.44 -14.53
CA LYS A 198 -16.72 13.89 -14.76
C LYS A 198 -15.35 14.53 -14.50
N ARG A 199 -14.55 13.97 -13.58
CA ARG A 199 -13.28 14.53 -13.13
C ARG A 199 -12.07 13.72 -13.53
N GLY A 200 -12.25 12.50 -14.08
CA GLY A 200 -11.17 11.57 -14.38
C GLY A 200 -10.52 10.97 -13.13
N ILE A 201 -11.27 10.82 -12.04
CA ILE A 201 -10.74 10.30 -10.77
C ILE A 201 -10.79 8.76 -10.80
N PRO A 202 -9.70 8.04 -10.49
CA PRO A 202 -9.70 6.59 -10.38
C PRO A 202 -10.47 6.10 -9.15
N ILE A 203 -10.79 4.80 -9.13
CA ILE A 203 -11.58 4.14 -8.09
C ILE A 203 -10.72 3.21 -7.26
N HIS A 204 -10.94 3.20 -5.94
CA HIS A 204 -10.44 2.19 -5.01
C HIS A 204 -11.61 1.55 -4.26
N ILE A 205 -11.72 0.20 -4.23
CA ILE A 205 -12.89 -0.51 -3.71
C ILE A 205 -12.50 -1.91 -3.19
N HIS A 206 -13.14 -2.38 -2.11
CA HIS A 206 -13.05 -3.78 -1.65
C HIS A 206 -14.03 -4.64 -2.45
N LEU A 207 -13.55 -5.76 -3.02
CA LEU A 207 -14.38 -6.65 -3.84
C LEU A 207 -14.08 -8.12 -3.55
N SER A 208 -15.16 -8.88 -3.37
CA SER A 208 -15.12 -10.35 -3.26
C SER A 208 -14.14 -10.83 -2.18
N GLU A 209 -14.10 -10.14 -1.05
CA GLU A 209 -13.19 -10.46 0.05
C GLU A 209 -13.60 -11.74 0.76
N THR A 210 -14.90 -11.86 1.12
CA THR A 210 -15.41 -13.01 1.85
C THR A 210 -16.42 -13.81 1.03
N LYS A 211 -16.53 -15.10 1.34
CA LYS A 211 -17.55 -15.96 0.73
C LYS A 211 -18.96 -15.42 0.98
N GLY A 212 -19.22 -14.91 2.20
CA GLY A 212 -20.51 -14.33 2.58
C GLY A 212 -20.87 -13.09 1.75
N GLU A 213 -19.91 -12.23 1.44
CA GLU A 213 -20.11 -11.08 0.54
C GLU A 213 -20.61 -11.56 -0.84
N VAL A 214 -19.92 -12.54 -1.42
CA VAL A 214 -20.29 -13.08 -2.75
C VAL A 214 -21.66 -13.75 -2.73
N GLU A 215 -21.94 -14.59 -1.73
CA GLU A 215 -23.22 -15.28 -1.57
C GLU A 215 -24.38 -14.29 -1.40
N ASN A 216 -24.20 -13.24 -0.61
CA ASN A 216 -25.20 -12.20 -0.41
C ASN A 216 -25.44 -11.38 -1.70
N CYS A 217 -24.37 -11.01 -2.41
CA CYS A 217 -24.48 -10.30 -3.69
C CYS A 217 -25.22 -11.15 -4.75
N LEU A 218 -24.89 -12.43 -4.86
CA LEU A 218 -25.61 -13.38 -5.72
C LEU A 218 -27.08 -13.49 -5.36
N LYS A 219 -27.41 -13.57 -4.09
CA LYS A 219 -28.79 -13.66 -3.61
C LYS A 219 -29.59 -12.40 -3.88
N GLU A 220 -28.99 -11.24 -3.71
CA GLU A 220 -29.67 -9.95 -3.82
C GLU A 220 -29.76 -9.46 -5.28
N TYR A 221 -28.66 -9.60 -6.04
CA TYR A 221 -28.55 -9.04 -7.39
C TYR A 221 -28.43 -10.10 -8.51
N GLY A 222 -28.31 -11.38 -8.18
CA GLY A 222 -28.09 -12.46 -9.15
C GLY A 222 -26.70 -12.42 -9.83
N LYS A 223 -25.73 -11.70 -9.26
CA LYS A 223 -24.42 -11.44 -9.84
C LYS A 223 -23.33 -11.49 -8.76
N THR A 224 -22.10 -11.83 -9.17
CA THR A 224 -20.92 -11.65 -8.31
C THR A 224 -20.63 -10.17 -8.11
N PRO A 225 -19.88 -9.78 -7.05
CA PRO A 225 -19.46 -8.39 -6.86
C PRO A 225 -18.75 -7.79 -8.07
N ILE A 226 -17.86 -8.54 -8.72
CA ILE A 226 -17.16 -8.11 -9.94
C ILE A 226 -18.14 -7.86 -11.08
N ALA A 227 -19.01 -8.84 -11.38
CA ALA A 227 -20.01 -8.71 -12.46
C ALA A 227 -21.00 -7.56 -12.19
N LEU A 228 -21.39 -7.34 -10.94
CA LEU A 228 -22.27 -6.22 -10.56
C LEU A 228 -21.57 -4.87 -10.81
N MET A 229 -20.32 -4.68 -10.36
CA MET A 229 -19.58 -3.43 -10.57
C MET A 229 -19.33 -3.16 -12.05
N ASN A 230 -19.07 -4.19 -12.85
CA ASN A 230 -18.96 -4.07 -14.30
C ASN A 230 -20.28 -3.58 -14.94
N ASP A 231 -21.41 -4.17 -14.57
CA ASP A 231 -22.73 -3.76 -15.08
C ASP A 231 -23.12 -2.33 -14.69
N LEU A 232 -22.67 -1.89 -13.52
CA LEU A 232 -22.85 -0.52 -13.07
C LEU A 232 -21.90 0.48 -13.78
N GLY A 233 -20.99 -0.02 -14.63
CA GLY A 233 -20.02 0.78 -15.38
C GLY A 233 -18.87 1.32 -14.55
N LEU A 234 -18.61 0.78 -13.35
CA LEU A 234 -17.54 1.27 -12.49
C LEU A 234 -16.17 1.01 -13.10
N PHE A 235 -16.00 -0.10 -13.82
CA PHE A 235 -14.73 -0.49 -14.46
C PHE A 235 -14.44 0.22 -15.80
N GLU A 236 -15.27 1.17 -16.21
CA GLU A 236 -14.92 2.13 -17.27
C GLU A 236 -13.88 3.16 -16.78
N LEU A 237 -13.59 3.17 -15.47
CA LEU A 237 -12.60 3.98 -14.81
C LEU A 237 -11.40 3.12 -14.39
N PRO A 238 -10.17 3.67 -14.32
CA PRO A 238 -9.06 2.97 -13.69
C PRO A 238 -9.44 2.56 -12.27
N THR A 239 -9.50 1.25 -12.00
CA THR A 239 -9.98 0.71 -10.73
C THR A 239 -8.92 -0.17 -10.07
N LEU A 240 -8.68 0.07 -8.78
CA LEU A 240 -7.93 -0.77 -7.87
C LEU A 240 -8.91 -1.52 -6.96
N ALA A 241 -9.00 -2.84 -7.12
CA ALA A 241 -9.83 -3.72 -6.31
C ALA A 241 -8.99 -4.38 -5.21
N ALA A 242 -9.34 -4.15 -3.94
CA ALA A 242 -8.70 -4.83 -2.82
C ALA A 242 -9.27 -6.23 -2.62
N HIS A 243 -8.41 -7.16 -2.17
CA HIS A 243 -8.67 -8.56 -1.81
C HIS A 243 -8.91 -9.50 -2.99
N CYS A 244 -10.05 -9.45 -3.67
CA CYS A 244 -10.44 -10.34 -4.77
C CYS A 244 -10.20 -11.83 -4.46
N VAL A 245 -10.61 -12.27 -3.24
CA VAL A 245 -10.37 -13.64 -2.74
C VAL A 245 -11.30 -14.64 -3.43
N HIS A 246 -12.59 -14.31 -3.50
CA HIS A 246 -13.64 -15.20 -4.01
C HIS A 246 -14.12 -14.77 -5.40
N VAL A 247 -13.21 -14.76 -6.38
CA VAL A 247 -13.53 -14.46 -7.79
C VAL A 247 -13.58 -15.72 -8.62
N THR A 248 -14.50 -15.77 -9.57
CA THR A 248 -14.66 -16.87 -10.55
C THR A 248 -13.72 -16.68 -11.75
N ASP A 249 -13.64 -17.66 -12.63
CA ASP A 249 -12.88 -17.54 -13.88
C ASP A 249 -13.53 -16.49 -14.81
N GLU A 250 -14.88 -16.35 -14.78
CA GLU A 250 -15.62 -15.30 -15.48
C GLU A 250 -15.33 -13.91 -14.91
N ASP A 251 -15.23 -13.78 -13.58
CA ASP A 251 -14.83 -12.53 -12.93
C ASP A 251 -13.41 -12.12 -13.35
N ILE A 252 -12.46 -13.07 -13.39
CA ILE A 252 -11.10 -12.83 -13.86
C ILE A 252 -11.08 -12.36 -15.32
N ALA A 253 -11.94 -12.92 -16.18
CA ALA A 253 -12.08 -12.47 -17.58
C ALA A 253 -12.58 -11.02 -17.67
N ILE A 254 -13.57 -10.62 -16.86
CA ILE A 254 -14.06 -9.24 -16.77
C ILE A 254 -12.93 -8.32 -16.31
N MET A 255 -12.24 -8.68 -15.23
CA MET A 255 -11.14 -7.89 -14.66
C MET A 255 -10.00 -7.69 -15.67
N GLN A 256 -9.67 -8.73 -16.45
CA GLN A 256 -8.69 -8.66 -17.53
C GLN A 256 -9.13 -7.69 -18.62
N GLU A 257 -10.36 -7.85 -19.16
CA GLU A 257 -10.91 -7.01 -20.22
C GLU A 257 -10.97 -5.53 -19.83
N LYS A 258 -11.34 -5.27 -18.57
CA LYS A 258 -11.51 -3.93 -18.02
C LYS A 258 -10.24 -3.35 -17.38
N HIS A 259 -9.12 -4.08 -17.44
CA HIS A 259 -7.83 -3.66 -16.86
C HIS A 259 -7.92 -3.31 -15.37
N VAL A 260 -8.78 -4.01 -14.62
CA VAL A 260 -8.87 -3.86 -13.16
C VAL A 260 -7.57 -4.31 -12.53
N ARG A 261 -7.02 -3.49 -11.64
CA ARG A 261 -5.81 -3.78 -10.87
C ARG A 261 -6.20 -4.34 -9.51
N VAL A 262 -5.36 -5.18 -8.92
CA VAL A 262 -5.67 -5.87 -7.66
C VAL A 262 -4.65 -5.54 -6.59
N ALA A 263 -5.13 -5.17 -5.40
CA ALA A 263 -4.33 -5.13 -4.18
C ALA A 263 -4.52 -6.46 -3.43
N HIS A 264 -3.51 -7.31 -3.44
CA HIS A 264 -3.50 -8.57 -2.72
C HIS A 264 -2.98 -8.38 -1.30
N ASN A 265 -3.78 -8.73 -0.31
CA ASN A 265 -3.52 -8.52 1.12
C ASN A 265 -3.41 -9.87 1.86
N PRO A 266 -2.34 -10.65 1.63
CA PRO A 266 -2.29 -12.03 2.11
C PRO A 266 -2.34 -12.12 3.63
N GLY A 267 -1.69 -11.21 4.36
CA GLY A 267 -1.69 -11.18 5.82
C GLY A 267 -3.10 -11.03 6.41
N SER A 268 -3.84 -10.02 5.96
CA SER A 268 -5.22 -9.75 6.38
C SER A 268 -6.16 -10.88 5.97
N ASN A 269 -6.12 -11.32 4.71
CA ASN A 269 -6.98 -12.39 4.21
C ASN A 269 -6.86 -13.68 5.03
N LEU A 270 -5.65 -14.01 5.48
CA LEU A 270 -5.40 -15.18 6.32
C LEU A 270 -5.85 -14.97 7.75
N LYS A 271 -5.54 -13.80 8.34
CA LYS A 271 -5.91 -13.49 9.72
C LYS A 271 -7.43 -13.48 9.92
N LEU A 272 -8.17 -12.89 8.98
CA LEU A 272 -9.64 -12.83 9.00
C LEU A 272 -10.30 -14.11 8.46
N ALA A 273 -9.51 -15.12 8.07
CA ALA A 273 -9.98 -16.36 7.46
C ALA A 273 -10.83 -16.11 6.19
N SER A 274 -10.62 -15.00 5.49
CA SER A 274 -11.30 -14.67 4.22
C SER A 274 -10.94 -15.68 3.12
N GLY A 275 -9.71 -16.22 3.13
CA GLY A 275 -9.26 -17.24 2.19
C GLY A 275 -7.98 -16.86 1.44
N ILE A 276 -7.72 -17.55 0.33
CA ILE A 276 -6.54 -17.34 -0.52
C ILE A 276 -7.00 -16.89 -1.91
N ALA A 277 -6.69 -15.64 -2.27
CA ALA A 277 -7.01 -15.09 -3.59
C ALA A 277 -6.31 -15.89 -4.71
N PRO A 278 -6.94 -16.10 -5.88
CA PRO A 278 -6.37 -16.86 -6.99
C PRO A 278 -5.33 -16.04 -7.79
N VAL A 279 -4.36 -15.44 -7.11
CA VAL A 279 -3.35 -14.51 -7.67
C VAL A 279 -2.59 -15.11 -8.85
N VAL A 280 -2.25 -16.40 -8.76
CA VAL A 280 -1.56 -17.10 -9.88
C VAL A 280 -2.40 -17.09 -11.16
N LYS A 281 -3.72 -17.29 -11.05
CA LYS A 281 -4.63 -17.22 -12.21
C LYS A 281 -4.75 -15.78 -12.72
N MET A 282 -4.90 -14.80 -11.83
CA MET A 282 -4.99 -13.38 -12.19
C MET A 282 -3.74 -12.92 -12.95
N ARG A 283 -2.54 -13.21 -12.43
CA ARG A 283 -1.28 -12.85 -13.10
C ARG A 283 -1.11 -13.56 -14.44
N LYS A 284 -1.48 -14.83 -14.54
CA LYS A 284 -1.49 -15.57 -15.83
C LYS A 284 -2.46 -14.97 -16.86
N ALA A 285 -3.55 -14.38 -16.40
CA ALA A 285 -4.48 -13.63 -17.26
C ALA A 285 -3.97 -12.22 -17.61
N GLY A 286 -2.82 -11.79 -17.10
CA GLY A 286 -2.25 -10.46 -17.37
C GLY A 286 -2.79 -9.34 -16.48
N ILE A 287 -3.53 -9.66 -15.40
CA ILE A 287 -3.99 -8.68 -14.43
C ILE A 287 -2.79 -8.22 -13.58
N THR A 288 -2.63 -6.92 -13.44
CA THR A 288 -1.62 -6.33 -12.54
C THR A 288 -2.05 -6.52 -11.08
N VAL A 289 -1.19 -7.19 -10.30
CA VAL A 289 -1.43 -7.48 -8.89
C VAL A 289 -0.29 -6.89 -8.06
N GLY A 290 -0.61 -5.94 -7.21
CA GLY A 290 0.30 -5.40 -6.19
C GLY A 290 0.05 -6.05 -4.83
N LEU A 291 0.97 -5.83 -3.88
CA LEU A 291 0.80 -6.26 -2.48
C LEU A 291 0.31 -5.10 -1.62
N GLY A 292 -0.58 -5.39 -0.68
CA GLY A 292 -1.01 -4.49 0.36
C GLY A 292 -0.97 -5.16 1.72
N THR A 293 -0.89 -4.37 2.77
CA THR A 293 -0.93 -4.88 4.15
C THR A 293 -2.34 -4.94 4.71
N ASP A 294 -3.28 -4.16 4.12
CA ASP A 294 -4.52 -3.79 4.78
C ASP A 294 -4.26 -2.98 6.07
N GLY A 295 -5.28 -2.75 6.91
CA GLY A 295 -5.13 -2.03 8.18
C GLY A 295 -4.35 -2.81 9.24
N ALA A 296 -3.69 -2.10 10.17
CA ALA A 296 -3.01 -2.72 11.30
C ALA A 296 -3.97 -3.39 12.30
N SER A 297 -5.27 -3.19 12.16
CA SER A 297 -6.29 -3.90 12.93
C SER A 297 -6.58 -5.30 12.36
N SER A 298 -6.54 -5.47 11.04
CA SER A 298 -6.78 -6.76 10.36
C SER A 298 -5.51 -7.58 10.09
N ASN A 299 -4.32 -6.95 10.11
CA ASN A 299 -3.02 -7.61 9.87
C ASN A 299 -2.07 -7.56 11.07
N ASN A 300 -2.18 -6.55 11.93
CA ASN A 300 -1.26 -6.18 13.01
C ASN A 300 0.11 -5.64 12.57
N LYS A 301 0.52 -5.77 11.31
CA LYS A 301 1.79 -5.26 10.76
C LYS A 301 1.58 -4.48 9.48
N LEU A 302 2.34 -3.41 9.30
CA LEU A 302 2.46 -2.68 8.04
C LEU A 302 3.81 -3.02 7.38
N ASP A 303 4.13 -4.31 7.27
CA ASP A 303 5.43 -4.87 6.90
C ASP A 303 5.40 -5.53 5.53
N MET A 304 5.83 -4.81 4.50
CA MET A 304 5.84 -5.30 3.12
C MET A 304 6.84 -6.45 2.87
N PHE A 305 7.90 -6.59 3.67
CA PHE A 305 8.77 -7.78 3.60
C PHE A 305 8.02 -9.04 4.04
N ALA A 306 7.20 -8.92 5.10
CA ALA A 306 6.35 -10.02 5.54
C ALA A 306 5.31 -10.38 4.47
N GLU A 307 4.68 -9.40 3.83
CA GLU A 307 3.70 -9.63 2.77
C GLU A 307 4.34 -10.29 1.52
N MET A 308 5.53 -9.84 1.07
CA MET A 308 6.27 -10.49 -0.02
C MET A 308 6.55 -11.97 0.27
N ARG A 309 7.07 -12.25 1.46
CA ARG A 309 7.36 -13.62 1.87
C ARG A 309 6.10 -14.47 1.93
N LEU A 310 5.04 -13.95 2.53
CA LEU A 310 3.77 -14.65 2.70
C LEU A 310 3.12 -14.94 1.34
N ALA A 311 3.03 -13.95 0.44
CA ALA A 311 2.50 -14.11 -0.90
C ALA A 311 3.23 -15.23 -1.67
N SER A 312 4.56 -15.26 -1.62
CA SER A 312 5.31 -16.33 -2.28
C SER A 312 5.01 -17.71 -1.68
N LEU A 313 5.04 -17.85 -0.36
CA LEU A 313 4.90 -19.15 0.30
C LEU A 313 3.49 -19.72 0.20
N ILE A 314 2.46 -18.88 0.41
CA ILE A 314 1.08 -19.35 0.42
C ILE A 314 0.62 -19.85 -0.95
N HIS A 315 1.01 -19.16 -2.02
CA HIS A 315 0.61 -19.58 -3.37
C HIS A 315 1.32 -20.86 -3.81
N LYS A 316 2.60 -21.05 -3.45
CA LYS A 316 3.28 -22.33 -3.65
C LYS A 316 2.58 -23.49 -2.95
N ALA A 317 2.22 -23.30 -1.69
CA ALA A 317 1.53 -24.32 -0.91
C ALA A 317 0.12 -24.60 -1.45
N ASN A 318 -0.63 -23.55 -1.80
CA ASN A 318 -2.01 -23.67 -2.28
C ASN A 318 -2.12 -24.33 -3.67
N THR A 319 -1.12 -24.14 -4.52
CA THR A 319 -1.13 -24.69 -5.90
C THR A 319 -0.29 -25.97 -6.05
N TYR A 320 0.46 -26.37 -5.00
CA TYR A 320 1.45 -27.47 -5.06
C TYR A 320 2.51 -27.25 -6.16
N ASP A 321 2.79 -25.99 -6.49
CA ASP A 321 3.74 -25.60 -7.52
C ASP A 321 4.85 -24.70 -6.90
N PRO A 322 6.11 -25.17 -6.83
CA PRO A 322 7.21 -24.38 -6.28
C PRO A 322 7.55 -23.15 -7.11
N PHE A 323 7.05 -23.05 -8.34
CA PHE A 323 7.23 -21.90 -9.22
C PHE A 323 6.10 -20.87 -9.15
N ALA A 324 5.02 -21.16 -8.40
CA ALA A 324 3.96 -20.19 -8.16
C ALA A 324 4.49 -19.02 -7.31
N ILE A 325 4.37 -17.80 -7.81
CA ILE A 325 4.89 -16.57 -7.21
C ILE A 325 6.33 -16.72 -6.70
N THR A 326 7.26 -16.63 -7.61
CA THR A 326 8.72 -16.66 -7.34
C THR A 326 9.16 -15.46 -6.50
N ALA A 327 10.39 -15.47 -5.98
CA ALA A 327 10.95 -14.33 -5.25
C ALA A 327 10.94 -13.05 -6.11
N THR A 328 11.31 -13.16 -7.40
CA THR A 328 11.29 -12.03 -8.32
C THR A 328 9.87 -11.48 -8.50
N GLU A 329 8.88 -12.34 -8.72
CA GLU A 329 7.48 -11.91 -8.85
C GLU A 329 6.93 -11.28 -7.56
N ALA A 330 7.25 -11.82 -6.38
CA ALA A 330 6.85 -11.20 -5.10
C ALA A 330 7.49 -9.80 -4.92
N MET A 331 8.75 -9.64 -5.33
CA MET A 331 9.43 -8.35 -5.36
C MET A 331 8.76 -7.38 -6.34
N GLU A 332 8.42 -7.83 -7.55
CA GLU A 332 7.71 -7.02 -8.55
C GLU A 332 6.34 -6.57 -8.02
N MET A 333 5.58 -7.47 -7.38
CA MET A 333 4.29 -7.13 -6.76
C MET A 333 4.42 -6.06 -5.66
N ALA A 334 5.53 -6.04 -4.92
CA ALA A 334 5.80 -5.05 -3.88
C ALA A 334 6.46 -3.76 -4.41
N THR A 335 6.81 -3.69 -5.69
CA THR A 335 7.54 -2.56 -6.29
C THR A 335 6.86 -2.09 -7.58
N VAL A 336 7.31 -2.54 -8.75
CA VAL A 336 6.86 -2.04 -10.05
C VAL A 336 5.39 -2.35 -10.34
N ASP A 337 4.88 -3.52 -9.99
CA ASP A 337 3.45 -3.85 -10.16
C ASP A 337 2.59 -3.09 -9.14
N GLY A 338 3.08 -2.96 -7.89
CA GLY A 338 2.46 -2.09 -6.89
C GLY A 338 2.36 -0.64 -7.37
N ALA A 339 3.43 -0.10 -7.95
CA ALA A 339 3.45 1.25 -8.53
C ALA A 339 2.42 1.42 -9.65
N LYS A 340 2.34 0.44 -10.57
CA LYS A 340 1.31 0.42 -11.62
C LYS A 340 -0.10 0.36 -11.03
N CYS A 341 -0.32 -0.40 -9.94
CA CYS A 341 -1.60 -0.42 -9.25
C CYS A 341 -2.02 0.97 -8.78
N LEU A 342 -1.07 1.79 -8.36
CA LEU A 342 -1.31 3.16 -7.93
C LEU A 342 -1.31 4.20 -9.07
N GLY A 343 -1.08 3.78 -10.31
CA GLY A 343 -1.09 4.65 -11.48
C GLY A 343 0.24 5.30 -11.83
N TYR A 344 1.35 4.83 -11.25
CA TYR A 344 2.69 5.33 -11.56
C TYR A 344 3.40 4.43 -12.57
N ASP A 345 3.92 5.02 -13.66
CA ASP A 345 4.75 4.32 -14.64
C ASP A 345 6.25 4.49 -14.38
N ASP A 346 6.63 5.47 -13.58
CA ASP A 346 8.01 5.86 -13.29
C ASP A 346 8.45 5.57 -11.85
N LEU A 347 7.66 4.81 -11.09
CA LEU A 347 7.92 4.40 -9.70
C LEU A 347 8.22 2.89 -9.63
N GLY A 348 8.81 2.44 -8.51
CA GLY A 348 9.02 1.01 -8.22
C GLY A 348 10.15 0.35 -9.03
N LYS A 349 11.03 1.13 -9.66
CA LYS A 349 12.17 0.67 -10.46
C LYS A 349 13.38 1.57 -10.29
N LEU A 350 14.59 1.00 -10.41
CA LEU A 350 15.85 1.76 -10.39
C LEU A 350 16.37 1.95 -11.82
N GLU A 351 15.79 2.92 -12.53
CA GLU A 351 16.13 3.24 -13.92
C GLU A 351 16.33 4.74 -14.08
N LYS A 352 17.09 5.13 -15.10
CA LYS A 352 17.28 6.54 -15.45
C LYS A 352 15.94 7.19 -15.77
N GLY A 353 15.67 8.33 -15.13
CA GLY A 353 14.42 9.09 -15.29
C GLY A 353 13.28 8.61 -14.40
N ALA A 354 13.44 7.50 -13.67
CA ALA A 354 12.46 7.05 -12.68
C ALA A 354 12.48 7.96 -11.45
N LEU A 355 11.37 7.96 -10.71
CA LEU A 355 11.28 8.62 -9.40
C LEU A 355 12.26 7.99 -8.41
N ALA A 356 12.96 8.84 -7.67
CA ALA A 356 13.95 8.43 -6.69
C ALA A 356 13.29 8.08 -5.35
N ASP A 357 12.50 7.00 -5.35
CA ASP A 357 12.00 6.33 -4.17
C ASP A 357 12.83 5.05 -4.01
N ILE A 358 13.79 5.07 -3.08
CA ILE A 358 14.86 4.07 -2.95
C ILE A 358 15.03 3.67 -1.50
N ILE A 359 15.22 2.39 -1.25
CA ILE A 359 15.63 1.86 0.06
C ILE A 359 17.02 1.24 -0.03
N LEU A 360 17.82 1.48 1.02
CA LEU A 360 19.10 0.84 1.22
C LEU A 360 18.97 -0.19 2.35
N VAL A 361 19.19 -1.45 2.01
CA VAL A 361 19.01 -2.60 2.92
C VAL A 361 20.37 -3.07 3.40
N ASP A 362 20.58 -3.09 4.69
CA ASP A 362 21.80 -3.61 5.33
C ASP A 362 21.84 -5.14 5.23
N ARG A 363 22.90 -5.68 4.58
CA ARG A 363 23.11 -7.11 4.40
C ARG A 363 24.16 -7.69 5.35
N SER A 364 24.49 -7.01 6.43
CA SER A 364 25.51 -7.47 7.39
C SER A 364 25.00 -8.57 8.33
N GLY A 365 23.69 -8.74 8.47
CA GLY A 365 23.05 -9.74 9.32
C GLY A 365 23.37 -11.19 8.93
N PHE A 366 23.38 -12.12 9.90
CA PHE A 366 23.65 -13.55 9.65
C PHE A 366 22.72 -14.18 8.62
N HIS A 367 21.46 -13.77 8.55
CA HIS A 367 20.45 -14.28 7.64
C HIS A 367 20.69 -13.85 6.17
N TRP A 368 21.62 -12.91 5.92
CA TRP A 368 22.08 -12.55 4.59
C TRP A 368 23.26 -13.39 4.10
N HIS A 369 23.66 -14.44 4.82
CA HIS A 369 24.77 -15.33 4.47
C HIS A 369 24.34 -16.80 4.40
N PRO A 370 24.88 -17.57 3.41
CA PRO A 370 25.71 -17.12 2.27
C PRO A 370 24.91 -16.38 1.19
N ARG A 371 25.56 -15.54 0.39
CA ARG A 371 24.92 -14.67 -0.61
C ARG A 371 24.96 -15.27 -2.02
N PHE A 372 24.17 -16.32 -2.28
CA PHE A 372 24.08 -16.92 -3.62
C PHE A 372 23.14 -16.12 -4.53
N ASP A 373 21.96 -15.71 -3.99
CA ASP A 373 20.96 -14.92 -4.69
C ASP A 373 20.35 -13.88 -3.73
N SER A 374 20.72 -12.62 -3.92
CA SER A 374 20.27 -11.52 -3.05
C SER A 374 18.78 -11.22 -3.21
N VAL A 375 18.14 -11.53 -4.34
CA VAL A 375 16.68 -11.33 -4.51
C VAL A 375 15.93 -12.38 -3.69
N SER A 376 16.35 -13.62 -3.77
CA SER A 376 15.81 -14.71 -2.95
C SER A 376 16.00 -14.42 -1.45
N LEU A 377 17.19 -13.93 -1.06
CA LEU A 377 17.46 -13.54 0.32
C LEU A 377 16.54 -12.40 0.78
N ALA A 378 16.36 -11.36 -0.03
CA ALA A 378 15.49 -10.24 0.32
C ALA A 378 14.05 -10.69 0.60
N VAL A 379 13.50 -11.64 -0.19
CA VAL A 379 12.12 -12.08 -0.05
C VAL A 379 11.96 -13.17 1.03
N TYR A 380 12.88 -14.12 1.15
CA TYR A 380 12.69 -15.27 2.04
C TYR A 380 13.38 -15.13 3.40
N ALA A 381 14.44 -14.35 3.49
CA ALA A 381 15.26 -14.21 4.69
C ALA A 381 15.32 -12.78 5.21
N GLY A 382 15.26 -11.77 4.36
CA GLY A 382 15.25 -10.36 4.73
C GLY A 382 14.01 -9.97 5.54
N ASN A 383 14.12 -8.87 6.26
CA ASN A 383 13.04 -8.32 7.08
C ASN A 383 13.08 -6.79 7.09
N SER A 384 11.99 -6.17 7.52
CA SER A 384 11.83 -4.71 7.57
C SER A 384 12.89 -4.01 8.44
N MET A 385 13.45 -4.70 9.44
CA MET A 385 14.50 -4.13 10.33
C MET A 385 15.86 -4.02 9.65
N ASP A 386 16.06 -4.66 8.49
CA ASP A 386 17.28 -4.56 7.69
C ASP A 386 17.36 -3.24 6.90
N VAL A 387 16.24 -2.52 6.73
CA VAL A 387 16.22 -1.23 6.04
C VAL A 387 17.00 -0.21 6.86
N ASP A 388 18.05 0.34 6.27
CA ASP A 388 18.94 1.34 6.90
C ASP A 388 18.54 2.78 6.53
N THR A 389 18.34 3.02 5.22
CA THR A 389 18.11 4.36 4.68
C THR A 389 16.93 4.33 3.71
N VAL A 390 16.08 5.33 3.79
CA VAL A 390 14.91 5.49 2.90
C VAL A 390 14.94 6.86 2.26
N ILE A 391 14.84 6.88 0.94
CA ILE A 391 14.78 8.08 0.11
C ILE A 391 13.43 8.08 -0.60
N ILE A 392 12.68 9.17 -0.48
CA ILE A 392 11.38 9.37 -1.14
C ILE A 392 11.40 10.69 -1.89
N ASN A 393 11.01 10.64 -3.16
CA ASN A 393 11.03 11.83 -4.03
C ASN A 393 12.40 12.51 -4.03
N GLY A 394 13.48 11.72 -3.96
CA GLY A 394 14.88 12.17 -3.89
C GLY A 394 15.32 12.81 -2.58
N LYS A 395 14.49 12.74 -1.52
CA LYS A 395 14.80 13.27 -0.19
C LYS A 395 14.97 12.12 0.81
N THR A 396 16.03 12.16 1.59
CA THR A 396 16.28 11.19 2.67
C THR A 396 15.29 11.43 3.82
N VAL A 397 14.36 10.50 4.06
CA VAL A 397 13.35 10.54 5.13
C VAL A 397 13.71 9.67 6.33
N MET A 398 14.62 8.71 6.13
CA MET A 398 15.24 7.90 7.18
C MET A 398 16.71 7.64 6.82
N ARG A 399 17.62 7.72 7.78
CA ARG A 399 19.05 7.42 7.60
C ARG A 399 19.60 6.70 8.83
N HIS A 400 20.34 5.61 8.61
CA HIS A 400 20.89 4.77 9.69
C HIS A 400 19.82 4.38 10.72
N LYS A 401 18.61 4.04 10.18
CA LYS A 401 17.43 3.64 10.95
C LYS A 401 16.80 4.76 11.79
N GLU A 402 17.27 6.00 11.65
CA GLU A 402 16.74 7.18 12.35
C GLU A 402 15.88 8.02 11.39
N MET A 403 14.68 8.39 11.83
CA MET A 403 13.77 9.25 11.07
C MET A 403 14.33 10.68 10.97
N THR A 404 14.30 11.26 9.77
CA THR A 404 14.73 12.64 9.55
C THR A 404 13.56 13.63 9.51
N THR A 405 12.35 13.13 9.27
CA THR A 405 11.12 13.93 9.09
C THR A 405 10.13 13.80 10.25
N ILE A 406 10.27 12.77 11.06
CA ILE A 406 9.36 12.42 12.16
C ILE A 406 10.13 12.48 13.49
N ASP A 407 9.64 13.26 14.42
CA ASP A 407 10.10 13.28 15.82
C ASP A 407 9.45 12.09 16.55
N THR A 408 10.23 11.05 16.80
CA THR A 408 9.73 9.78 17.35
C THR A 408 9.34 9.88 18.83
N GLU A 409 9.99 10.73 19.62
CA GLU A 409 9.62 10.95 21.03
C GLU A 409 8.26 11.63 21.12
N LYS A 410 8.08 12.70 20.34
CA LYS A 410 6.81 13.38 20.23
C LYS A 410 5.73 12.45 19.68
N LEU A 411 6.03 11.64 18.67
CA LEU A 411 5.08 10.68 18.09
C LEU A 411 4.52 9.75 19.17
N TYR A 412 5.36 9.12 19.98
CA TYR A 412 4.90 8.21 21.04
C TYR A 412 4.02 8.92 22.07
N ALA A 413 4.42 10.11 22.54
CA ALA A 413 3.64 10.88 23.49
C ALA A 413 2.25 11.26 22.96
N GLU A 414 2.17 11.64 21.67
CA GLU A 414 0.90 12.02 21.06
C GLU A 414 0.03 10.80 20.74
N VAL A 415 0.61 9.67 20.35
CA VAL A 415 -0.12 8.41 20.16
C VAL A 415 -0.74 7.94 21.46
N ASP A 416 0.00 7.99 22.59
CA ASP A 416 -0.55 7.64 23.90
C ASP A 416 -1.74 8.56 24.25
N ARG A 417 -1.59 9.88 24.05
CA ARG A 417 -2.64 10.88 24.30
C ARG A 417 -3.90 10.61 23.49
N VAL A 418 -3.76 10.42 22.17
CA VAL A 418 -4.93 10.18 21.30
C VAL A 418 -5.55 8.81 21.53
N THR A 419 -4.76 7.80 21.92
CA THR A 419 -5.27 6.48 22.31
C THR A 419 -6.13 6.58 23.57
N GLU A 420 -5.67 7.32 24.58
CA GLU A 420 -6.48 7.57 25.79
C GLU A 420 -7.81 8.29 25.46
N LYS A 421 -7.77 9.26 24.57
CA LYS A 421 -8.96 10.00 24.08
C LYS A 421 -9.90 9.06 23.33
N LEU A 422 -9.39 8.28 22.36
CA LEU A 422 -10.16 7.36 21.55
C LEU A 422 -10.90 6.33 22.41
N TYR A 423 -10.23 5.73 23.39
CA TYR A 423 -10.82 4.69 24.23
C TYR A 423 -11.49 5.20 25.53
N ALA A 424 -11.70 6.49 25.69
CA ALA A 424 -12.40 7.05 26.84
C ALA A 424 -13.84 6.53 26.97
N PHE A 425 -14.48 6.13 25.87
CA PHE A 425 -15.83 5.56 25.87
C PHE A 425 -15.90 4.19 26.54
N SER A 426 -14.84 3.38 26.47
CA SER A 426 -14.82 2.03 27.05
C SER A 426 -14.60 2.01 28.55
N LYS A 427 -14.27 3.17 29.15
CA LYS A 427 -14.08 3.33 30.61
C LYS A 427 -15.39 3.72 31.34
N LYS A 428 -16.47 3.92 30.59
CA LYS A 428 -17.82 4.23 31.11
C LYS A 428 -18.67 2.99 31.11
#